data_4035c7393e0d34177d667e08744a0b15
#
_entry.id   4035c7393e0d34177d667e08744a0b15
#
_cell.length_a   1.000
_cell.length_b   1.000
_cell.length_c   1.000
_cell.angle_alpha   90.00
_cell.angle_beta   90.00
_cell.angle_gamma   90.00
#
_symmetry.space_group_name_H-M   'P 1'
#
loop_
_entity.id
_entity.type
_entity.pdbx_description
1 polymer ?
#
loop_
_entity_poly.entity_id
_entity_poly.type
_entity_poly.pdbx_seq_one_letter_code
_entity_poly.pdbx_strand_id
1 'polypeptide(L)'
;MLFIILSACWQETKDRELSEAERKNQIFYRAGILKDDLSNDTLVYGIRAWKHNGNLHKGIEGFFREREPARLTLRTIGTFGGVHAEREKIYLFENPAVFSVFVKKYPDCAAICGNGQPRLATLLLLDFLKEKHSFYYHGDFDPEGLLIAQRLKERYGERLRLWNYRADWYERYLSDVNLSEVRMRKLEKVYLPELLEVKMQMQKRKRAAYQEAMLDMLEPEKK
;
A
#
# COMPACT_ATOMS: atom_id res chain seq x y z
N MET A 1 -17.58 2.84 -24.19
CA MET A 1 -17.47 4.06 -25.03
C MET A 1 -16.82 5.23 -24.28
N LEU A 2 -17.38 5.72 -23.17
CA LEU A 2 -16.83 6.86 -22.41
C LEU A 2 -15.37 6.63 -21.95
N PHE A 3 -15.01 5.45 -21.43
CA PHE A 3 -13.65 5.13 -21.04
C PHE A 3 -12.64 5.24 -22.18
N ILE A 4 -12.99 4.78 -23.39
CA ILE A 4 -12.12 4.86 -24.58
C ILE A 4 -11.86 6.31 -24.96
N ILE A 5 -12.89 7.17 -24.95
CA ILE A 5 -12.77 8.60 -25.25
C ILE A 5 -11.86 9.27 -24.22
N LEU A 6 -12.09 9.04 -22.93
CA LEU A 6 -11.29 9.61 -21.85
C LEU A 6 -9.84 9.11 -21.87
N SER A 7 -9.60 7.83 -22.18
CA SER A 7 -8.25 7.30 -22.30
C SER A 7 -7.46 7.89 -23.49
N ALA A 8 -8.15 8.27 -24.57
CA ALA A 8 -7.53 8.96 -25.69
C ALA A 8 -7.16 10.42 -25.34
N CYS A 9 -7.96 11.10 -24.51
CA CYS A 9 -7.68 12.46 -24.04
C CYS A 9 -6.50 12.52 -23.05
N TRP A 10 -6.21 11.44 -22.35
CA TRP A 10 -5.13 11.33 -21.36
C TRP A 10 -4.12 10.24 -21.74
N GLN A 11 -3.47 10.38 -22.90
CA GLN A 11 -2.46 9.43 -23.40
C GLN A 11 -1.26 9.22 -22.44
N GLU A 12 -1.01 10.17 -21.53
CA GLU A 12 0.04 10.09 -20.52
C GLU A 12 -0.21 9.05 -19.40
N THR A 13 -1.41 8.47 -19.34
CA THR A 13 -1.73 7.42 -18.37
C THR A 13 -1.34 6.01 -18.83
N LYS A 14 -0.37 5.86 -19.72
CA LYS A 14 0.29 4.57 -20.00
C LYS A 14 1.22 4.17 -18.86
N ASP A 15 0.73 4.27 -17.65
CA ASP A 15 1.33 3.64 -16.48
C ASP A 15 1.18 2.13 -16.68
N ARG A 16 2.22 1.49 -17.20
CA ARG A 16 2.24 0.03 -17.47
C ARG A 16 2.10 -0.80 -16.18
N GLU A 17 2.23 -0.14 -15.04
CA GLU A 17 2.23 -0.71 -13.70
C GLU A 17 0.82 -0.86 -13.09
N LEU A 18 -0.20 -0.21 -13.65
CA LEU A 18 -1.57 -0.28 -13.14
C LEU A 18 -2.34 -1.44 -13.77
N SER A 19 -3.13 -2.15 -12.97
CA SER A 19 -4.16 -3.04 -13.50
C SER A 19 -5.18 -2.26 -14.34
N GLU A 20 -5.90 -2.94 -15.23
CA GLU A 20 -6.93 -2.30 -16.05
C GLU A 20 -7.99 -1.57 -15.22
N ALA A 21 -8.40 -2.15 -14.08
CA ALA A 21 -9.36 -1.54 -13.16
C ALA A 21 -8.80 -0.28 -12.49
N GLU A 22 -7.56 -0.29 -12.05
CA GLU A 22 -6.88 0.87 -11.43
C GLU A 22 -6.71 1.99 -12.44
N ARG A 23 -6.24 1.69 -13.65
CA ARG A 23 -6.12 2.66 -14.75
C ARG A 23 -7.47 3.29 -15.09
N LYS A 24 -8.53 2.49 -15.17
CA LYS A 24 -9.89 2.97 -15.42
C LYS A 24 -10.36 3.93 -14.32
N ASN A 25 -10.15 3.57 -13.05
CA ASN A 25 -10.49 4.43 -11.92
C ASN A 25 -9.70 5.74 -11.92
N GLN A 26 -8.40 5.69 -12.26
CA GLN A 26 -7.56 6.88 -12.34
C GLN A 26 -8.00 7.83 -13.46
N ILE A 27 -8.37 7.30 -14.62
CA ILE A 27 -8.88 8.09 -15.74
C ILE A 27 -10.21 8.76 -15.36
N PHE A 28 -11.13 8.03 -14.76
CA PHE A 28 -12.40 8.61 -14.29
C PHE A 28 -12.18 9.68 -13.22
N TYR A 29 -11.27 9.44 -12.28
CA TYR A 29 -10.92 10.42 -11.25
C TYR A 29 -10.39 11.73 -11.87
N ARG A 30 -9.42 11.64 -12.80
CA ARG A 30 -8.87 12.82 -13.52
C ARG A 30 -9.93 13.55 -14.34
N ALA A 31 -10.92 12.83 -14.86
CA ALA A 31 -12.06 13.42 -15.57
C ALA A 31 -13.12 14.03 -14.65
N GLY A 32 -12.94 14.00 -13.33
CA GLY A 32 -13.95 14.43 -12.36
C GLY A 32 -15.16 13.49 -12.28
N ILE A 33 -15.06 12.27 -12.86
CA ILE A 33 -16.13 11.27 -12.87
C ILE A 33 -15.83 10.28 -11.76
N LEU A 34 -16.34 10.55 -10.57
CA LEU A 34 -16.15 9.69 -9.41
C LEU A 34 -17.33 8.72 -9.30
N LYS A 35 -17.09 7.43 -9.49
CA LYS A 35 -18.11 6.41 -9.30
C LYS A 35 -18.39 6.18 -7.81
N ASP A 36 -17.33 6.19 -6.99
CA ASP A 36 -17.39 6.06 -5.53
C ASP A 36 -16.06 6.58 -4.95
N ASP A 37 -16.10 7.76 -4.37
CA ASP A 37 -14.97 8.42 -3.74
C ASP A 37 -14.94 8.29 -2.22
N LEU A 38 -15.96 7.67 -1.63
CA LEU A 38 -16.05 7.42 -0.19
C LEU A 38 -15.56 6.03 0.19
N SER A 39 -15.96 4.97 -0.55
CA SER A 39 -15.49 3.61 -0.28
C SER A 39 -14.06 3.36 -0.79
N ASN A 40 -13.51 4.26 -1.59
CA ASN A 40 -12.10 4.25 -1.99
C ASN A 40 -11.30 5.01 -0.93
N ASP A 41 -10.72 4.29 0.02
CA ASP A 41 -10.09 4.84 1.21
C ASP A 41 -8.75 4.15 1.55
N THR A 42 -8.05 4.75 2.52
CA THR A 42 -6.81 4.21 3.10
C THR A 42 -6.73 4.59 4.58
N LEU A 43 -6.13 3.74 5.41
CA LEU A 43 -5.82 4.08 6.80
C LEU A 43 -4.46 4.76 6.88
N VAL A 44 -4.35 5.76 7.73
CA VAL A 44 -3.11 6.52 7.94
C VAL A 44 -2.86 6.77 9.42
N TYR A 45 -1.58 6.92 9.77
CA TYR A 45 -1.12 7.32 11.08
C TYR A 45 0.15 8.17 10.96
N GLY A 46 0.30 9.20 11.77
CA GLY A 46 1.47 10.08 11.75
C GLY A 46 1.58 10.95 10.48
N ILE A 47 0.45 11.30 9.85
CA ILE A 47 0.36 12.06 8.59
C ILE A 47 -0.32 13.40 8.85
N ARG A 48 0.20 14.46 8.23
CA ARG A 48 -0.38 15.81 8.17
C ARG A 48 -0.69 16.19 6.74
N ALA A 49 -1.69 17.02 6.52
CA ALA A 49 -2.08 17.46 5.18
C ALA A 49 -2.46 18.94 5.15
N TRP A 50 -2.20 19.57 4.01
CA TRP A 50 -2.61 20.94 3.69
C TRP A 50 -3.54 20.92 2.49
N LYS A 51 -4.54 21.78 2.50
CA LYS A 51 -5.47 21.97 1.38
C LYS A 51 -4.78 22.72 0.23
N HIS A 52 -5.38 22.72 -0.95
CA HIS A 52 -4.88 23.47 -2.11
C HIS A 52 -4.69 24.98 -1.85
N ASN A 53 -5.46 25.57 -0.94
CA ASN A 53 -5.31 26.98 -0.53
C ASN A 53 -4.19 27.23 0.49
N GLY A 54 -3.37 26.24 0.79
CA GLY A 54 -2.26 26.31 1.75
C GLY A 54 -2.65 26.15 3.23
N ASN A 55 -3.94 26.11 3.53
CA ASN A 55 -4.40 25.95 4.92
C ASN A 55 -4.24 24.52 5.41
N LEU A 56 -3.85 24.36 6.67
CA LEU A 56 -3.77 23.06 7.32
C LEU A 56 -5.16 22.38 7.34
N HIS A 57 -5.21 21.12 7.04
CA HIS A 57 -6.45 20.33 7.09
C HIS A 57 -6.78 19.98 8.54
N LYS A 58 -7.65 20.78 9.19
CA LYS A 58 -7.93 20.71 10.64
C LYS A 58 -8.31 19.31 11.14
N GLY A 59 -9.11 18.54 10.37
CA GLY A 59 -9.50 17.18 10.76
C GLY A 59 -8.31 16.23 10.80
N ILE A 60 -7.42 16.27 9.78
CA ILE A 60 -6.22 15.43 9.76
C ILE A 60 -5.25 15.85 10.86
N GLU A 61 -5.08 17.17 11.07
CA GLU A 61 -4.26 17.69 12.16
C GLU A 61 -4.79 17.26 13.54
N GLY A 62 -6.11 17.15 13.71
CA GLY A 62 -6.71 16.63 14.94
C GLY A 62 -6.27 15.18 15.20
N PHE A 63 -6.46 14.27 14.24
CA PHE A 63 -6.01 12.87 14.35
C PHE A 63 -4.49 12.77 14.59
N PHE A 64 -3.71 13.60 13.91
CA PHE A 64 -2.26 13.63 14.08
C PHE A 64 -1.86 14.01 15.52
N ARG A 65 -2.48 15.05 16.10
CA ARG A 65 -2.17 15.53 17.47
C ARG A 65 -2.60 14.54 18.54
N GLU A 66 -3.77 13.91 18.35
CA GLU A 66 -4.31 12.92 19.28
C GLU A 66 -3.63 11.55 19.14
N ARG A 67 -2.68 11.39 18.21
CA ARG A 67 -2.04 10.10 17.92
C ARG A 67 -3.05 9.02 17.57
N GLU A 68 -4.08 9.36 16.80
CA GLU A 68 -5.14 8.48 16.37
C GLU A 68 -5.02 8.13 14.89
N PRO A 69 -5.30 6.87 14.50
CA PRO A 69 -5.42 6.50 13.10
C PRO A 69 -6.62 7.20 12.43
N ALA A 70 -6.42 7.66 11.20
CA ALA A 70 -7.50 8.22 10.40
C ALA A 70 -7.78 7.36 9.16
N ARG A 71 -9.06 7.27 8.77
CA ARG A 71 -9.47 6.71 7.48
C ARG A 71 -9.70 7.83 6.48
N LEU A 72 -8.85 7.93 5.47
CA LEU A 72 -8.91 8.97 4.45
C LEU A 72 -9.57 8.44 3.20
N THR A 73 -10.69 9.05 2.81
CA THR A 73 -11.38 8.74 1.56
C THR A 73 -10.68 9.41 0.37
N LEU A 74 -10.90 8.90 -0.83
CA LEU A 74 -10.43 9.53 -2.07
C LEU A 74 -10.91 10.98 -2.18
N ARG A 75 -12.16 11.28 -1.74
CA ARG A 75 -12.71 12.63 -1.66
C ARG A 75 -11.86 13.53 -0.76
N THR A 76 -11.49 13.06 0.42
CA THR A 76 -10.65 13.82 1.37
C THR A 76 -9.28 14.09 0.77
N ILE A 77 -8.63 13.06 0.21
CA ILE A 77 -7.30 13.17 -0.42
C ILE A 77 -7.33 14.13 -1.61
N GLY A 78 -8.42 14.15 -2.38
CA GLY A 78 -8.62 15.10 -3.49
C GLY A 78 -8.64 16.58 -3.08
N THR A 79 -8.76 16.89 -1.79
CA THR A 79 -8.68 18.28 -1.29
C THR A 79 -7.24 18.71 -0.92
N PHE A 80 -6.27 17.78 -0.96
CA PHE A 80 -4.91 18.05 -0.52
C PHE A 80 -4.08 18.77 -1.59
N GLY A 81 -3.43 19.85 -1.18
CA GLY A 81 -2.37 20.50 -1.94
C GLY A 81 -0.97 20.05 -1.50
N GLY A 82 -0.87 19.36 -0.36
CA GLY A 82 0.37 18.82 0.15
C GLY A 82 0.16 17.86 1.32
N VAL A 83 1.07 16.90 1.46
CA VAL A 83 1.05 15.89 2.53
C VAL A 83 2.46 15.74 3.09
N HIS A 84 2.57 15.48 4.37
CA HIS A 84 3.83 15.22 5.04
C HIS A 84 3.64 14.18 6.15
N ALA A 85 4.58 13.25 6.27
CA ALA A 85 4.65 12.33 7.40
C ALA A 85 5.67 12.86 8.44
N GLU A 86 5.39 12.65 9.71
CA GLU A 86 6.28 13.09 10.80
C GLU A 86 7.67 12.43 10.72
N ARG A 87 7.74 11.24 10.15
CA ARG A 87 8.97 10.47 10.00
C ARG A 87 9.34 10.29 8.54
N GLU A 88 10.61 10.18 8.24
CA GLU A 88 11.13 9.90 6.89
C GLU A 88 10.67 8.52 6.39
N LYS A 89 10.69 7.53 7.30
CA LYS A 89 10.26 6.15 7.02
C LYS A 89 8.76 6.01 7.25
N ILE A 90 8.03 5.53 6.26
CA ILE A 90 6.59 5.23 6.33
C ILE A 90 6.41 3.73 6.16
N TYR A 91 5.75 3.09 7.14
CA TYR A 91 5.47 1.65 7.10
C TYR A 91 4.16 1.38 6.39
N LEU A 92 4.19 0.52 5.38
CA LEU A 92 3.02 0.15 4.58
C LEU A 92 2.56 -1.26 4.94
N PHE A 93 1.29 -1.39 5.27
CA PHE A 93 0.66 -2.66 5.65
C PHE A 93 -0.46 -3.03 4.70
N GLU A 94 -0.62 -4.33 4.48
CA GLU A 94 -1.76 -4.90 3.79
C GLU A 94 -2.95 -5.04 4.73
N ASN A 95 -2.70 -5.51 5.96
CA ASN A 95 -3.71 -5.88 6.93
C ASN A 95 -3.97 -4.78 7.98
N PRO A 96 -5.24 -4.32 8.15
CA PRO A 96 -5.59 -3.30 9.12
C PRO A 96 -5.34 -3.69 10.59
N ALA A 97 -5.45 -4.99 10.93
CA ALA A 97 -5.19 -5.44 12.29
C ALA A 97 -3.70 -5.33 12.63
N VAL A 98 -2.83 -5.71 11.68
CA VAL A 98 -1.38 -5.55 11.80
C VAL A 98 -0.99 -4.09 11.91
N PHE A 99 -1.55 -3.24 11.05
CA PHE A 99 -1.38 -1.79 11.13
C PHE A 99 -1.76 -1.25 12.51
N SER A 100 -2.93 -1.64 13.04
CA SER A 100 -3.44 -1.18 14.34
C SER A 100 -2.51 -1.54 15.50
N VAL A 101 -2.03 -2.80 15.54
CA VAL A 101 -1.09 -3.25 16.58
C VAL A 101 0.25 -2.53 16.46
N PHE A 102 0.75 -2.35 15.22
CA PHE A 102 2.02 -1.70 14.97
C PHE A 102 2.02 -0.24 15.46
N VAL A 103 1.01 0.56 15.08
CA VAL A 103 0.95 1.98 15.48
C VAL A 103 0.74 2.15 17.00
N LYS A 104 0.04 1.21 17.64
CA LYS A 104 -0.10 1.18 19.10
C LYS A 104 1.24 0.87 19.79
N LYS A 105 2.02 -0.07 19.26
CA LYS A 105 3.34 -0.47 19.80
C LYS A 105 4.40 0.63 19.56
N TYR A 106 4.29 1.35 18.44
CA TYR A 106 5.26 2.37 18.00
C TYR A 106 4.58 3.71 17.71
N PRO A 107 4.13 4.45 18.74
CA PRO A 107 3.33 5.66 18.57
C PRO A 107 4.06 6.81 17.85
N ASP A 108 5.38 6.76 17.75
CA ASP A 108 6.19 7.73 17.02
C ASP A 108 6.45 7.36 15.53
N CYS A 109 5.76 6.34 15.00
CA CYS A 109 5.90 5.97 13.60
C CYS A 109 5.00 6.78 12.67
N ALA A 110 5.25 6.67 11.38
CA ALA A 110 4.30 7.00 10.32
C ALA A 110 3.92 5.72 9.59
N ALA A 111 2.63 5.49 9.38
CA ALA A 111 2.15 4.25 8.77
C ALA A 111 0.92 4.48 7.87
N ILE A 112 0.79 3.62 6.84
CA ILE A 112 -0.34 3.60 5.91
C ILE A 112 -0.77 2.14 5.73
N CYS A 113 -2.10 1.89 5.64
CA CYS A 113 -2.62 0.57 5.32
C CYS A 113 -3.54 0.62 4.11
N GLY A 114 -3.23 -0.21 3.11
CA GLY A 114 -3.99 -0.33 1.87
C GLY A 114 -5.30 -1.13 2.00
N ASN A 115 -5.46 -1.86 3.09
CA ASN A 115 -6.61 -2.75 3.33
C ASN A 115 -6.78 -3.78 2.19
N GLY A 116 -5.79 -4.66 2.04
CA GLY A 116 -5.63 -5.58 0.92
C GLY A 116 -4.95 -4.91 -0.27
N GLN A 117 -5.48 -5.15 -1.47
CA GLN A 117 -4.96 -4.50 -2.70
C GLN A 117 -5.05 -2.96 -2.58
N PRO A 118 -3.93 -2.22 -2.66
CA PRO A 118 -3.93 -0.76 -2.58
C PRO A 118 -4.86 -0.14 -3.61
N ARG A 119 -5.79 0.68 -3.12
CA ARG A 119 -6.75 1.40 -3.95
C ARG A 119 -6.18 2.74 -4.42
N LEU A 120 -6.90 3.43 -5.29
CA LEU A 120 -6.48 4.74 -5.81
C LEU A 120 -6.18 5.75 -4.68
N ALA A 121 -6.97 5.76 -3.60
CA ALA A 121 -6.71 6.61 -2.44
C ALA A 121 -5.32 6.38 -1.84
N THR A 122 -4.94 5.10 -1.64
CA THR A 122 -3.61 4.73 -1.15
C THR A 122 -2.52 5.19 -2.12
N LEU A 123 -2.66 4.90 -3.42
CA LEU A 123 -1.67 5.24 -4.43
C LEU A 123 -1.46 6.76 -4.56
N LEU A 124 -2.55 7.56 -4.57
CA LEU A 124 -2.45 9.03 -4.60
C LEU A 124 -1.76 9.58 -3.36
N LEU A 125 -2.06 9.03 -2.18
CA LEU A 125 -1.40 9.45 -0.95
C LEU A 125 0.10 9.16 -0.98
N LEU A 126 0.50 7.97 -1.44
CA LEU A 126 1.90 7.60 -1.62
C LEU A 126 2.59 8.49 -2.66
N ASP A 127 1.90 8.86 -3.74
CA ASP A 127 2.44 9.78 -4.76
C ASP A 127 2.72 11.18 -4.19
N PHE A 128 1.94 11.69 -3.23
CA PHE A 128 2.26 12.92 -2.50
C PHE A 128 3.52 12.80 -1.64
N LEU A 129 3.80 11.61 -1.11
CA LEU A 129 4.84 11.38 -0.11
C LEU A 129 6.18 10.94 -0.70
N LYS A 130 6.20 10.33 -1.90
CA LYS A 130 7.37 9.66 -2.49
C LYS A 130 8.62 10.54 -2.66
N GLU A 131 8.46 11.85 -2.84
CA GLU A 131 9.60 12.75 -3.06
C GLU A 131 10.46 12.96 -1.80
N LYS A 132 9.83 12.89 -0.60
CA LYS A 132 10.46 13.19 0.68
C LYS A 132 10.56 12.01 1.63
N HIS A 133 9.87 10.90 1.35
CA HIS A 133 9.75 9.78 2.25
C HIS A 133 10.14 8.47 1.57
N SER A 134 10.57 7.50 2.37
CA SER A 134 10.85 6.12 1.98
C SER A 134 9.78 5.21 2.55
N PHE A 135 9.35 4.23 1.76
CA PHE A 135 8.29 3.29 2.11
C PHE A 135 8.87 1.93 2.49
N TYR A 136 8.35 1.35 3.56
CA TYR A 136 8.73 0.03 4.08
C TYR A 136 7.50 -0.86 4.05
N TYR A 137 7.37 -1.65 2.99
CA TYR A 137 6.20 -2.50 2.76
C TYR A 137 6.36 -3.87 3.39
N HIS A 138 5.34 -4.30 4.12
CA HIS A 138 5.16 -5.65 4.58
C HIS A 138 3.73 -6.11 4.28
N GLY A 139 3.56 -7.33 3.76
CA GLY A 139 2.28 -7.91 3.37
C GLY A 139 2.24 -9.41 3.67
N ASP A 140 1.16 -10.07 3.28
CA ASP A 140 1.02 -11.51 3.40
C ASP A 140 1.99 -12.24 2.47
N PHE A 141 2.49 -13.38 2.93
CA PHE A 141 3.24 -14.30 2.09
C PHE A 141 2.27 -15.30 1.45
N ASP A 142 1.58 -14.79 0.45
CA ASP A 142 0.74 -15.57 -0.45
C ASP A 142 0.87 -15.04 -1.88
N PRO A 143 0.34 -15.72 -2.91
CA PRO A 143 0.51 -15.27 -4.29
C PRO A 143 -0.01 -13.87 -4.57
N GLU A 144 -1.08 -13.44 -3.90
CA GLU A 144 -1.67 -12.11 -4.02
C GLU A 144 -0.77 -11.05 -3.36
N GLY A 145 -0.28 -11.31 -2.15
CA GLY A 145 0.62 -10.43 -1.41
C GLY A 145 1.95 -10.22 -2.14
N LEU A 146 2.54 -11.29 -2.73
CA LEU A 146 3.73 -11.15 -3.56
C LEU A 146 3.49 -10.25 -4.78
N LEU A 147 2.33 -10.35 -5.43
CA LEU A 147 1.98 -9.50 -6.57
C LEU A 147 1.73 -8.05 -6.15
N ILE A 148 1.17 -7.81 -4.95
CA ILE A 148 1.04 -6.45 -4.40
C ILE A 148 2.43 -5.87 -4.15
N ALA A 149 3.30 -6.61 -3.47
CA ALA A 149 4.69 -6.23 -3.20
C ALA A 149 5.44 -5.84 -4.48
N GLN A 150 5.36 -6.70 -5.51
CA GLN A 150 5.98 -6.47 -6.82
C GLN A 150 5.48 -5.17 -7.46
N ARG A 151 4.16 -4.96 -7.56
CA ARG A 151 3.58 -3.76 -8.19
C ARG A 151 3.97 -2.48 -7.45
N LEU A 152 3.97 -2.51 -6.11
CA LEU A 152 4.41 -1.37 -5.32
C LEU A 152 5.89 -1.06 -5.52
N LYS A 153 6.75 -2.11 -5.57
CA LYS A 153 8.19 -1.94 -5.83
C LYS A 153 8.44 -1.40 -7.24
N GLU A 154 7.73 -1.89 -8.25
CA GLU A 154 7.81 -1.39 -9.63
C GLU A 154 7.41 0.10 -9.72
N ARG A 155 6.36 0.51 -8.98
CA ARG A 155 5.86 1.88 -9.01
C ARG A 155 6.77 2.87 -8.29
N TYR A 156 7.34 2.48 -7.14
CA TYR A 156 8.09 3.39 -6.28
C TYR A 156 9.60 3.16 -6.29
N GLY A 157 10.07 2.12 -6.97
CA GLY A 157 11.51 1.85 -7.16
C GLY A 157 12.29 1.81 -5.86
N GLU A 158 13.40 2.56 -5.82
CA GLU A 158 14.28 2.64 -4.65
C GLU A 158 13.63 3.33 -3.43
N ARG A 159 12.52 4.04 -3.63
CA ARG A 159 11.76 4.64 -2.53
C ARG A 159 10.97 3.61 -1.72
N LEU A 160 10.78 2.39 -2.25
CA LEU A 160 10.10 1.31 -1.56
C LEU A 160 11.05 0.16 -1.28
N ARG A 161 11.10 -0.27 -0.02
CA ARG A 161 11.80 -1.46 0.44
C ARG A 161 10.80 -2.52 0.87
N LEU A 162 11.07 -3.76 0.48
CA LEU A 162 10.34 -4.92 0.95
C LEU A 162 10.88 -5.28 2.34
N TRP A 163 10.19 -4.82 3.38
CA TRP A 163 10.63 -4.93 4.76
C TRP A 163 10.25 -6.28 5.35
N ASN A 164 11.27 -7.03 5.81
CA ASN A 164 11.13 -8.39 6.31
C ASN A 164 10.46 -9.38 5.34
N TYR A 165 10.49 -9.09 4.04
CA TYR A 165 9.84 -9.89 3.00
C TYR A 165 10.84 -10.89 2.41
N ARG A 166 11.29 -11.86 3.26
CA ARG A 166 12.36 -12.81 2.95
C ARG A 166 11.92 -14.25 3.18
N ALA A 167 12.62 -15.20 2.56
CA ALA A 167 12.31 -16.62 2.65
C ALA A 167 12.40 -17.20 4.07
N ASP A 168 13.35 -16.70 4.89
CA ASP A 168 13.47 -17.12 6.29
C ASP A 168 12.26 -16.71 7.15
N TRP A 169 11.66 -15.54 6.87
CA TRP A 169 10.41 -15.11 7.49
C TRP A 169 9.25 -15.97 7.03
N TYR A 170 9.12 -16.24 5.73
CA TYR A 170 8.09 -17.12 5.19
C TYR A 170 8.13 -18.51 5.86
N GLU A 171 9.31 -19.16 5.92
CA GLU A 171 9.47 -20.48 6.52
C GLU A 171 9.15 -20.48 8.02
N ARG A 172 9.55 -19.44 8.76
CA ARG A 172 9.33 -19.33 10.21
C ARG A 172 7.85 -19.22 10.56
N TYR A 173 7.07 -18.51 9.73
CA TYR A 173 5.65 -18.23 10.02
C TYR A 173 4.69 -18.96 9.10
N LEU A 174 5.15 -20.06 8.52
CA LEU A 174 4.35 -20.89 7.64
C LEU A 174 3.06 -21.35 8.33
N SER A 175 1.91 -21.04 7.73
CA SER A 175 0.60 -21.44 8.25
C SER A 175 0.19 -22.83 7.77
N ASP A 176 -0.89 -23.37 8.35
CA ASP A 176 -1.49 -24.63 7.88
C ASP A 176 -2.45 -24.45 6.68
N VAL A 177 -2.59 -23.22 6.17
CA VAL A 177 -3.46 -22.91 5.05
C VAL A 177 -2.81 -23.30 3.73
N ASN A 178 -3.36 -24.32 3.08
CA ASN A 178 -2.94 -24.76 1.75
C ASN A 178 -3.41 -23.79 0.66
N LEU A 179 -2.52 -23.51 -0.28
CA LEU A 179 -2.82 -22.70 -1.46
C LEU A 179 -3.43 -23.57 -2.56
N SER A 180 -4.57 -23.14 -3.10
CA SER A 180 -5.19 -23.82 -4.24
C SER A 180 -4.34 -23.68 -5.51
N GLU A 181 -4.47 -24.63 -6.45
CA GLU A 181 -3.78 -24.58 -7.73
C GLU A 181 -4.06 -23.28 -8.52
N VAL A 182 -5.27 -22.72 -8.40
CA VAL A 182 -5.63 -21.42 -9.01
C VAL A 182 -4.81 -20.27 -8.43
N ARG A 183 -4.61 -20.26 -7.12
CA ARG A 183 -3.76 -19.27 -6.46
C ARG A 183 -2.29 -19.47 -6.80
N MET A 184 -1.82 -20.73 -6.80
CA MET A 184 -0.44 -21.08 -7.14
C MET A 184 -0.03 -20.62 -8.55
N ARG A 185 -0.93 -20.70 -9.55
CA ARG A 185 -0.67 -20.17 -10.91
C ARG A 185 -0.37 -18.68 -10.93
N LYS A 186 -0.84 -17.91 -9.97
CA LYS A 186 -0.52 -16.46 -9.88
C LYS A 186 0.97 -16.20 -9.63
N LEU A 187 1.68 -17.16 -9.01
CA LEU A 187 3.13 -17.06 -8.81
C LEU A 187 3.93 -17.00 -10.12
N GLU A 188 3.38 -17.49 -11.23
CA GLU A 188 4.02 -17.40 -12.55
C GLU A 188 4.28 -15.94 -12.94
N LYS A 189 3.43 -15.01 -12.46
CA LYS A 189 3.52 -13.57 -12.71
C LYS A 189 4.51 -12.85 -11.79
N VAL A 190 5.04 -13.51 -10.77
CA VAL A 190 6.04 -12.95 -9.86
C VAL A 190 7.42 -13.14 -10.49
N TYR A 191 8.10 -12.03 -10.79
CA TYR A 191 9.42 -12.02 -11.46
C TYR A 191 10.42 -11.06 -10.81
N LEU A 192 10.00 -10.26 -9.82
CA LEU A 192 10.89 -9.35 -9.11
C LEU A 192 12.00 -10.15 -8.39
N PRO A 193 13.30 -9.87 -8.63
CA PRO A 193 14.40 -10.64 -8.07
C PRO A 193 14.35 -10.80 -6.55
N GLU A 194 13.95 -9.76 -5.82
CA GLU A 194 13.81 -9.75 -4.36
C GLU A 194 12.75 -10.73 -3.84
N LEU A 195 11.81 -11.18 -4.68
CA LEU A 195 10.71 -12.09 -4.33
C LEU A 195 10.92 -13.53 -4.81
N LEU A 196 11.94 -13.80 -5.65
CA LEU A 196 12.10 -15.10 -6.28
C LEU A 196 12.38 -16.22 -5.27
N GLU A 197 13.13 -15.94 -4.22
CA GLU A 197 13.42 -16.93 -3.18
C GLU A 197 12.14 -17.32 -2.41
N VAL A 198 11.35 -16.33 -2.00
CA VAL A 198 10.03 -16.55 -1.36
C VAL A 198 9.10 -17.33 -2.30
N LYS A 199 9.04 -16.94 -3.58
CA LYS A 199 8.26 -17.64 -4.60
C LYS A 199 8.64 -19.13 -4.70
N MET A 200 9.94 -19.43 -4.77
CA MET A 200 10.42 -20.83 -4.86
C MET A 200 10.03 -21.65 -3.62
N GLN A 201 10.19 -21.08 -2.42
CA GLN A 201 9.78 -21.74 -1.20
C GLN A 201 8.26 -21.95 -1.15
N MET A 202 7.47 -20.95 -1.57
CA MET A 202 6.01 -21.04 -1.63
C MET A 202 5.56 -22.12 -2.65
N GLN A 203 6.22 -22.25 -3.79
CA GLN A 203 5.97 -23.31 -4.76
C GLN A 203 6.22 -24.70 -4.18
N LYS A 204 7.27 -24.85 -3.37
CA LYS A 204 7.63 -26.10 -2.70
C LYS A 204 6.66 -26.46 -1.57
N ARG A 205 6.31 -25.48 -0.72
CA ARG A 205 5.48 -25.70 0.47
C ARG A 205 3.99 -25.74 0.18
N LYS A 206 3.55 -25.00 -0.84
CA LYS A 206 2.14 -24.80 -1.24
C LYS A 206 1.26 -24.29 -0.11
N ARG A 207 1.82 -23.47 0.78
CA ARG A 207 1.17 -22.89 1.94
C ARG A 207 1.37 -21.39 1.99
N ALA A 208 0.48 -20.68 2.69
CA ALA A 208 0.62 -19.25 2.96
C ALA A 208 1.30 -19.00 4.30
N ALA A 209 1.82 -17.77 4.50
CA ALA A 209 2.15 -17.23 5.82
C ALA A 209 1.53 -15.84 5.93
N TYR A 210 0.86 -15.56 7.04
CA TYR A 210 0.06 -14.34 7.19
C TYR A 210 0.72 -13.33 8.12
N GLN A 211 0.55 -12.05 7.82
CA GLN A 211 1.12 -10.92 8.58
C GLN A 211 0.82 -10.99 10.08
N GLU A 212 -0.37 -11.45 10.46
CA GLU A 212 -0.80 -11.51 11.85
C GLU A 212 0.09 -12.41 12.72
N ALA A 213 0.65 -13.48 12.16
CA ALA A 213 1.56 -14.36 12.87
C ALA A 213 2.93 -13.71 13.16
N MET A 214 3.25 -12.61 12.49
CA MET A 214 4.56 -11.94 12.53
C MET A 214 4.57 -10.70 13.44
N LEU A 215 3.42 -10.32 14.02
CA LEU A 215 3.20 -9.08 14.75
C LEU A 215 4.24 -8.77 15.82
N ASP A 216 4.60 -9.77 16.63
CA ASP A 216 5.52 -9.58 17.74
C ASP A 216 6.95 -9.26 17.29
N MET A 217 7.30 -9.65 16.07
CA MET A 217 8.64 -9.49 15.49
C MET A 217 8.76 -8.28 14.54
N LEU A 218 7.64 -7.63 14.23
CA LEU A 218 7.67 -6.41 13.43
C LEU A 218 8.19 -5.24 14.28
N GLU A 219 9.42 -4.83 14.02
CA GLU A 219 10.07 -3.70 14.67
C GLU A 219 10.48 -2.66 13.62
N PRO A 220 10.33 -1.34 13.91
CA PRO A 220 10.86 -0.32 13.03
C PRO A 220 12.35 -0.53 12.76
N GLU A 221 12.77 -0.35 11.50
CA GLU A 221 14.20 -0.39 11.19
C GLU A 221 14.96 0.67 11.99
N LYS A 222 15.97 0.24 12.71
CA LYS A 222 16.90 1.14 13.43
C LYS A 222 17.55 2.10 12.42
N LYS A 223 17.84 3.30 12.87
CA LYS A 223 18.49 4.35 12.07
C LYS A 223 19.86 3.92 11.58
#